data_e0848d5c26f27f2c2c3c9cb275ac4c1e
#
_entry.id   e0848d5c26f27f2c2c3c9cb275ac4c1e
#
_cell.length_a   1.000
_cell.length_b   1.000
_cell.length_c   1.000
_cell.angle_alpha   90.00
_cell.angle_beta   90.00
_cell.angle_gamma   90.00
#
_symmetry.space_group_name_H-M   'P 1'
#
loop_
_entity.id
_entity.type
_entity.pdbx_description
1 polymer ?
#
loop_
_entity_poly.entity_id
_entity_poly.type
_entity_poly.pdbx_seq_one_letter_code
_entity_poly.pdbx_strand_id
1 'polypeptide(L)'
;AAYHSLDIEWGNHDILWMGAFFGNAALICNLLRINCLYRNLQVIETYGINLRPLMSFALEEYADDDCENFVISDLYGIESELERNAVLRKMTKAVTVLQLKLENELIRNHPEFGMDDHILLRDDTLTEKEKWLVNHLIGEFSTNDRLRKHVNFLLKKGSMYKVFNG
;
A
#
# COMPACT_ATOMS: atom_id res chain seq x y z
N ALA A 1 -7.01 1.90 -38.11
CA ALA A 1 -6.33 3.19 -38.02
C ALA A 1 -4.93 2.91 -37.48
N ALA A 2 -3.90 3.35 -38.20
CA ALA A 2 -2.52 3.30 -37.71
C ALA A 2 -2.27 4.60 -36.92
N TYR A 3 -1.87 4.46 -35.65
CA TYR A 3 -1.45 5.60 -34.85
C TYR A 3 -0.01 5.97 -35.28
N HIS A 4 0.26 7.23 -35.49
CA HIS A 4 1.61 7.72 -35.86
C HIS A 4 2.55 7.83 -34.64
N SER A 5 2.01 7.92 -33.43
CA SER A 5 2.73 7.86 -32.19
C SER A 5 1.83 7.24 -31.10
N LEU A 6 2.40 6.49 -30.19
CA LEU A 6 1.73 5.92 -29.03
C LEU A 6 2.64 6.13 -27.81
N ASP A 7 2.18 6.97 -26.88
CA ASP A 7 2.83 7.16 -25.59
C ASP A 7 2.17 6.22 -24.58
N ILE A 8 2.99 5.42 -23.91
CA ILE A 8 2.54 4.53 -22.84
C ILE A 8 3.23 4.96 -21.56
N GLU A 9 2.44 5.50 -20.64
CA GLU A 9 2.91 5.90 -19.31
C GLU A 9 2.44 4.92 -18.26
N TRP A 10 3.20 4.82 -17.14
CA TRP A 10 2.74 4.14 -15.97
C TRP A 10 1.72 5.00 -15.24
N GLY A 11 0.62 4.38 -14.78
CA GLY A 11 -0.25 5.00 -13.80
C GLY A 11 0.44 5.11 -12.44
N ASN A 12 0.04 6.09 -11.63
CA ASN A 12 0.55 6.26 -10.27
C ASN A 12 0.37 5.00 -9.40
N HIS A 13 -0.68 4.22 -9.63
CA HIS A 13 -0.90 2.95 -8.94
C HIS A 13 0.08 1.86 -9.40
N ASP A 14 0.53 1.86 -10.65
CA ASP A 14 1.51 0.89 -11.14
C ASP A 14 2.83 0.99 -10.36
N ILE A 15 3.25 2.21 -10.00
CA ILE A 15 4.44 2.47 -9.18
C ILE A 15 4.30 1.85 -7.79
N LEU A 16 3.11 1.92 -7.18
CA LEU A 16 2.84 1.31 -5.88
C LEU A 16 3.03 -0.21 -5.92
N TRP A 17 2.51 -0.86 -6.96
CA TRP A 17 2.67 -2.31 -7.14
C TRP A 17 4.12 -2.72 -7.36
N MET A 18 4.86 -1.95 -8.17
CA MET A 18 6.29 -2.18 -8.38
C MET A 18 7.07 -2.00 -7.08
N GLY A 19 6.86 -0.90 -6.36
CA GLY A 19 7.53 -0.64 -5.09
C GLY A 19 7.21 -1.68 -4.03
N ALA A 20 5.96 -2.13 -3.95
CA ALA A 20 5.54 -3.19 -3.06
C ALA A 20 6.25 -4.52 -3.37
N PHE A 21 6.34 -4.90 -4.64
CA PHE A 21 7.07 -6.10 -5.06
C PHE A 21 8.57 -6.02 -4.74
N PHE A 22 9.19 -4.85 -4.87
CA PHE A 22 10.60 -4.65 -4.51
C PHE A 22 10.83 -4.49 -3.00
N GLY A 23 9.80 -4.71 -2.18
CA GLY A 23 9.91 -4.75 -0.73
C GLY A 23 9.95 -3.37 -0.05
N ASN A 24 9.54 -2.30 -0.73
CA ASN A 24 9.40 -1.01 -0.09
C ASN A 24 8.20 -1.00 0.86
N ALA A 25 8.46 -1.02 2.16
CA ALA A 25 7.45 -1.13 3.21
C ALA A 25 6.45 0.04 3.21
N ALA A 26 6.90 1.27 2.99
CA ALA A 26 6.01 2.44 2.94
C ALA A 26 5.05 2.34 1.75
N LEU A 27 5.53 1.89 0.58
CA LEU A 27 4.69 1.68 -0.61
C LEU A 27 3.73 0.50 -0.45
N ILE A 28 4.13 -0.57 0.27
CA ILE A 28 3.20 -1.66 0.67
C ILE A 28 2.07 -1.10 1.53
N CYS A 29 2.40 -0.32 2.56
CA CYS A 29 1.39 0.28 3.44
C CYS A 29 0.47 1.24 2.66
N ASN A 30 1.00 2.06 1.76
CA ASN A 30 0.21 2.95 0.93
C ASN A 30 -0.74 2.17 0.00
N LEU A 31 -0.25 1.12 -0.67
CA LEU A 31 -1.07 0.24 -1.50
C LEU A 31 -2.20 -0.40 -0.70
N LEU A 32 -1.91 -0.93 0.48
CA LEU A 32 -2.91 -1.53 1.37
C LEU A 32 -3.91 -0.49 1.86
N ARG A 33 -3.46 0.71 2.24
CA ARG A 33 -4.32 1.81 2.68
C ARG A 33 -5.35 2.19 1.62
N ILE A 34 -4.92 2.36 0.38
CA ILE A 34 -5.82 2.67 -0.74
C ILE A 34 -6.84 1.55 -0.94
N ASN A 35 -6.39 0.28 -0.91
CA ASN A 35 -7.29 -0.85 -1.11
C ASN A 35 -8.27 -1.06 0.07
N CYS A 36 -7.87 -0.76 1.31
CA CYS A 36 -8.79 -0.72 2.45
C CYS A 36 -9.84 0.39 2.26
N LEU A 37 -9.39 1.62 1.95
CA LEU A 37 -10.24 2.80 1.79
C LEU A 37 -11.33 2.60 0.74
N TYR A 38 -10.99 1.98 -0.39
CA TYR A 38 -11.92 1.75 -1.51
C TYR A 38 -12.52 0.33 -1.52
N ARG A 39 -12.41 -0.45 -0.44
CA ARG A 39 -12.95 -1.82 -0.31
C ARG A 39 -12.44 -2.79 -1.39
N ASN A 40 -11.24 -2.58 -1.91
CA ASN A 40 -10.66 -3.35 -3.00
C ASN A 40 -9.63 -4.40 -2.54
N LEU A 41 -9.65 -4.82 -1.27
CA LEU A 41 -8.70 -5.82 -0.73
C LEU A 41 -8.74 -7.14 -1.50
N GLN A 42 -9.88 -7.49 -2.10
CA GLN A 42 -10.01 -8.65 -2.98
C GLN A 42 -8.99 -8.63 -4.14
N VAL A 43 -8.58 -7.44 -4.61
CA VAL A 43 -7.55 -7.32 -5.64
C VAL A 43 -6.20 -7.85 -5.11
N ILE A 44 -5.85 -7.51 -3.86
CA ILE A 44 -4.65 -8.02 -3.19
C ILE A 44 -4.74 -9.54 -3.01
N GLU A 45 -5.90 -10.04 -2.59
CA GLU A 45 -6.16 -11.46 -2.36
C GLU A 45 -6.07 -12.29 -3.66
N THR A 46 -6.39 -11.71 -4.84
CA THR A 46 -6.24 -12.42 -6.12
C THR A 46 -4.80 -12.82 -6.42
N TYR A 47 -3.82 -12.09 -5.85
CA TYR A 47 -2.41 -12.49 -5.91
C TYR A 47 -2.06 -13.59 -4.93
N GLY A 48 -2.95 -13.92 -3.97
CA GLY A 48 -2.71 -14.90 -2.91
C GLY A 48 -1.96 -14.33 -1.72
N ILE A 49 -1.89 -13.00 -1.60
CA ILE A 49 -1.27 -12.30 -0.46
C ILE A 49 -2.14 -12.47 0.77
N ASN A 50 -1.54 -12.93 1.88
CA ASN A 50 -2.25 -13.18 3.13
C ASN A 50 -2.33 -11.92 4.00
N LEU A 51 -3.54 -11.34 4.09
CA LEU A 51 -3.80 -10.14 4.89
C LEU A 51 -4.33 -10.44 6.30
N ARG A 52 -4.49 -11.71 6.71
CA ARG A 52 -4.96 -12.08 8.05
C ARG A 52 -4.08 -11.49 9.17
N PRO A 53 -2.74 -11.49 9.09
CA PRO A 53 -1.90 -10.87 10.11
C PRO A 53 -2.16 -9.37 10.29
N LEU A 54 -2.36 -8.64 9.19
CA LEU A 54 -2.74 -7.22 9.26
C LEU A 54 -4.11 -7.03 9.92
N MET A 55 -5.09 -7.85 9.56
CA MET A 55 -6.43 -7.80 10.16
C MET A 55 -6.37 -8.09 11.66
N SER A 56 -5.65 -9.13 12.08
CA SER A 56 -5.50 -9.50 13.49
C SER A 56 -4.80 -8.40 14.27
N PHE A 57 -3.71 -7.85 13.75
CA PHE A 57 -3.00 -6.73 14.35
C PHE A 57 -3.93 -5.51 14.53
N ALA A 58 -4.68 -5.14 13.50
CA ALA A 58 -5.56 -3.98 13.53
C ALA A 58 -6.70 -4.15 14.56
N LEU A 59 -7.27 -5.34 14.65
CA LEU A 59 -8.33 -5.65 15.62
C LEU A 59 -7.81 -5.66 17.07
N GLU A 60 -6.59 -6.14 17.30
CA GLU A 60 -5.95 -6.18 18.61
C GLU A 60 -5.48 -4.78 19.04
N GLU A 61 -4.76 -4.07 18.18
CA GLU A 61 -4.14 -2.77 18.50
C GLU A 61 -5.19 -1.66 18.70
N TYR A 62 -6.27 -1.72 17.95
CA TYR A 62 -7.36 -0.73 18.01
C TYR A 62 -8.66 -1.33 18.54
N ALA A 63 -8.57 -2.27 19.49
CA ALA A 63 -9.75 -2.96 20.04
C ALA A 63 -10.79 -1.98 20.58
N ASP A 64 -10.35 -0.99 21.36
CA ASP A 64 -11.17 0.01 22.04
C ASP A 64 -11.34 1.32 21.24
N ASP A 65 -10.90 1.36 19.98
CA ASP A 65 -10.99 2.52 19.10
C ASP A 65 -11.96 2.23 17.95
N ASP A 66 -12.97 3.05 17.77
CA ASP A 66 -13.95 2.92 16.69
C ASP A 66 -13.41 3.36 15.33
N CYS A 67 -12.26 4.06 15.32
CA CYS A 67 -11.59 4.57 14.10
C CYS A 67 -12.52 5.41 13.21
N GLU A 68 -13.44 6.20 13.77
CA GLU A 68 -14.45 6.98 13.04
C GLU A 68 -13.85 7.91 11.99
N ASN A 69 -12.66 8.46 12.26
CA ASN A 69 -11.97 9.37 11.33
C ASN A 69 -11.44 8.67 10.06
N PHE A 70 -11.39 7.34 10.05
CA PHE A 70 -10.96 6.55 8.90
C PHE A 70 -12.18 6.13 8.08
N VAL A 71 -12.80 7.09 7.39
CA VAL A 71 -14.00 6.88 6.59
C VAL A 71 -13.68 5.98 5.41
N ILE A 72 -14.42 4.87 5.29
CA ILE A 72 -14.34 3.97 4.13
C ILE A 72 -15.22 4.54 3.03
N SER A 73 -14.67 4.64 1.82
CA SER A 73 -15.39 5.18 0.67
C SER A 73 -16.59 4.31 0.32
N ASP A 74 -17.77 4.93 0.28
CA ASP A 74 -19.02 4.26 -0.10
C ASP A 74 -19.35 4.56 -1.57
N LEU A 75 -18.56 3.98 -2.49
CA LEU A 75 -18.77 4.15 -3.93
C LEU A 75 -20.06 3.49 -4.45
N TYR A 76 -20.69 2.62 -3.66
CA TYR A 76 -21.82 1.78 -4.12
C TYR A 76 -23.07 1.85 -3.24
N GLY A 77 -23.12 2.74 -2.24
CA GLY A 77 -24.33 2.97 -1.41
C GLY A 77 -24.81 1.75 -0.61
N ILE A 78 -23.94 0.80 -0.32
CA ILE A 78 -24.30 -0.43 0.41
C ILE A 78 -24.11 -0.18 1.92
N GLU A 79 -25.13 0.36 2.56
CA GLU A 79 -25.18 0.57 4.02
C GLU A 79 -25.07 -0.72 4.86
N SER A 80 -25.15 -1.89 4.27
CA SER A 80 -25.42 -3.15 4.97
C SER A 80 -24.24 -3.88 5.60
N GLU A 81 -23.04 -3.29 5.69
CA GLU A 81 -21.85 -3.99 6.23
C GLU A 81 -21.14 -3.19 7.33
N LEU A 82 -21.87 -2.79 8.38
CA LEU A 82 -21.29 -2.03 9.51
C LEU A 82 -20.07 -2.73 10.15
N GLU A 83 -20.15 -4.04 10.36
CA GLU A 83 -19.05 -4.81 10.97
C GLU A 83 -17.81 -4.86 10.06
N ARG A 84 -18.02 -5.12 8.77
CA ARG A 84 -16.91 -5.14 7.80
C ARG A 84 -16.26 -3.77 7.66
N ASN A 85 -17.04 -2.70 7.70
CA ASN A 85 -16.52 -1.33 7.70
C ASN A 85 -15.71 -1.04 8.96
N ALA A 86 -16.11 -1.52 10.12
CA ALA A 86 -15.35 -1.35 11.36
C ALA A 86 -13.96 -2.02 11.26
N VAL A 87 -13.88 -3.23 10.73
CA VAL A 87 -12.60 -3.92 10.48
C VAL A 87 -11.74 -3.14 9.48
N LEU A 88 -12.34 -2.70 8.36
CA LEU A 88 -11.60 -1.93 7.34
C LEU A 88 -11.10 -0.59 7.87
N ARG A 89 -11.86 0.11 8.72
CA ARG A 89 -11.41 1.35 9.39
C ARG A 89 -10.18 1.10 10.24
N LYS A 90 -10.20 0.04 11.09
CA LYS A 90 -9.06 -0.36 11.91
C LYS A 90 -7.84 -0.73 11.07
N MET A 91 -8.04 -1.50 10.00
CA MET A 91 -6.96 -1.83 9.06
C MET A 91 -6.42 -0.58 8.36
N THR A 92 -7.29 0.33 7.93
CA THR A 92 -6.88 1.60 7.30
C THR A 92 -6.04 2.43 8.26
N LYS A 93 -6.46 2.54 9.54
CA LYS A 93 -5.69 3.22 10.58
C LYS A 93 -4.32 2.57 10.78
N ALA A 94 -4.29 1.24 10.92
CA ALA A 94 -3.06 0.49 11.13
C ALA A 94 -2.04 0.76 10.02
N VAL A 95 -2.43 0.58 8.75
CA VAL A 95 -1.51 0.81 7.62
C VAL A 95 -1.15 2.28 7.44
N THR A 96 -2.04 3.23 7.80
CA THR A 96 -1.72 4.65 7.76
C THR A 96 -0.65 5.02 8.79
N VAL A 97 -0.79 4.54 10.02
CA VAL A 97 0.21 4.79 11.08
C VAL A 97 1.55 4.17 10.72
N LEU A 98 1.54 2.92 10.24
CA LEU A 98 2.77 2.26 9.77
C LEU A 98 3.42 3.02 8.61
N GLN A 99 2.63 3.46 7.62
CA GLN A 99 3.12 4.24 6.48
C GLN A 99 3.83 5.51 6.97
N LEU A 100 3.19 6.29 7.84
CA LEU A 100 3.76 7.54 8.36
C LEU A 100 5.05 7.31 9.15
N LYS A 101 5.12 6.25 9.98
CA LYS A 101 6.34 5.89 10.71
C LYS A 101 7.49 5.56 9.75
N LEU A 102 7.21 4.76 8.72
CA LEU A 102 8.21 4.36 7.72
C LEU A 102 8.64 5.52 6.82
N GLU A 103 7.72 6.42 6.47
CA GLU A 103 8.04 7.63 5.70
C GLU A 103 8.89 8.60 6.53
N ASN A 104 8.58 8.78 7.82
CA ASN A 104 9.40 9.58 8.72
C ASN A 104 10.84 9.04 8.83
N GLU A 105 11.00 7.71 8.97
CA GLU A 105 12.31 7.07 8.98
C GLU A 105 13.07 7.33 7.67
N LEU A 106 12.37 7.21 6.53
CA LEU A 106 12.95 7.48 5.22
C LEU A 106 13.41 8.94 5.09
N ILE A 107 12.59 9.91 5.49
CA ILE A 107 12.92 11.34 5.44
C ILE A 107 14.15 11.64 6.30
N ARG A 108 14.22 11.11 7.53
CA ARG A 108 15.38 11.31 8.41
C ARG A 108 16.66 10.72 7.88
N ASN A 109 16.56 9.59 7.18
CA ASN A 109 17.72 8.93 6.57
C ASN A 109 18.18 9.62 5.27
N HIS A 110 17.35 10.51 4.72
CA HIS A 110 17.59 11.20 3.45
C HIS A 110 17.36 12.72 3.57
N PRO A 111 18.19 13.43 4.38
CA PRO A 111 18.02 14.87 4.58
C PRO A 111 18.16 15.67 3.28
N GLU A 112 18.79 15.10 2.25
CA GLU A 112 18.89 15.69 0.92
C GLU A 112 17.55 15.89 0.24
N PHE A 113 16.48 15.23 0.70
CA PHE A 113 15.12 15.43 0.17
C PHE A 113 14.51 16.77 0.60
N GLY A 114 15.02 17.38 1.69
CA GLY A 114 14.50 18.64 2.21
C GLY A 114 13.03 18.56 2.64
N MET A 115 12.60 17.41 3.19
CA MET A 115 11.21 17.10 3.53
C MET A 115 10.95 17.06 5.04
N ASP A 116 11.75 17.71 5.86
CA ASP A 116 11.62 17.66 7.32
C ASP A 116 10.26 18.17 7.83
N ASP A 117 9.62 19.08 7.11
CA ASP A 117 8.28 19.58 7.37
C ASP A 117 7.16 18.58 7.09
N HIS A 118 7.46 17.48 6.42
CA HIS A 118 6.56 16.36 6.17
C HIS A 118 6.58 15.29 7.29
N ILE A 119 7.40 15.44 8.32
CA ILE A 119 7.42 14.54 9.48
C ILE A 119 6.16 14.80 10.34
N LEU A 120 5.17 13.92 10.21
CA LEU A 120 3.85 14.12 10.82
C LEU A 120 3.71 13.49 12.21
N LEU A 121 4.48 12.46 12.52
CA LEU A 121 4.44 11.77 13.81
C LEU A 121 5.65 12.14 14.66
N ARG A 122 5.42 12.47 15.95
CA ARG A 122 6.51 12.74 16.90
C ARG A 122 7.19 11.45 17.38
N ASP A 123 6.37 10.45 17.72
CA ASP A 123 6.82 9.11 18.07
C ASP A 123 6.55 8.19 16.89
N ASP A 124 7.59 7.93 16.13
CA ASP A 124 7.56 7.12 14.92
C ASP A 124 8.39 5.84 15.04
N THR A 125 8.81 5.50 16.26
CA THR A 125 9.49 4.24 16.52
C THR A 125 8.53 3.07 16.30
N LEU A 126 8.93 2.12 15.46
CA LEU A 126 8.16 0.89 15.27
C LEU A 126 8.30 -0.01 16.51
N THR A 127 7.17 -0.44 17.04
CA THR A 127 7.12 -1.50 18.07
C THR A 127 7.55 -2.84 17.50
N GLU A 128 7.87 -3.82 18.33
CA GLU A 128 8.25 -5.16 17.87
C GLU A 128 7.10 -5.85 17.10
N LYS A 129 5.85 -5.63 17.50
CA LYS A 129 4.68 -6.14 16.76
C LYS A 129 4.57 -5.51 15.37
N GLU A 130 4.78 -4.20 15.27
CA GLU A 130 4.76 -3.47 14.00
C GLU A 130 5.91 -3.92 13.09
N LYS A 131 7.13 -4.08 13.61
CA LYS A 131 8.28 -4.61 12.86
C LYS A 131 8.01 -6.00 12.32
N TRP A 132 7.44 -6.87 13.16
CA TRP A 132 7.07 -8.22 12.73
C TRP A 132 6.05 -8.17 11.58
N LEU A 133 4.98 -7.34 11.70
CA LEU A 133 3.96 -7.20 10.68
C LEU A 133 4.56 -6.65 9.36
N VAL A 134 5.38 -5.61 9.45
CA VAL A 134 6.05 -5.02 8.28
C VAL A 134 6.90 -6.05 7.55
N ASN A 135 7.72 -6.82 8.28
CA ASN A 135 8.56 -7.88 7.70
C ASN A 135 7.71 -8.99 7.07
N HIS A 136 6.60 -9.36 7.70
CA HIS A 136 5.66 -10.33 7.13
C HIS A 136 5.10 -9.82 5.80
N LEU A 137 4.60 -8.59 5.77
CA LEU A 137 4.05 -7.97 4.55
C LEU A 137 5.11 -7.87 3.44
N ILE A 138 6.34 -7.46 3.77
CA ILE A 138 7.45 -7.45 2.80
C ILE A 138 7.62 -8.86 2.20
N GLY A 139 7.64 -9.90 3.02
CA GLY A 139 7.74 -11.27 2.55
C GLY A 139 6.61 -11.65 1.60
N GLU A 140 5.36 -11.39 1.97
CA GLU A 140 4.17 -11.71 1.16
C GLU A 140 4.23 -11.04 -0.23
N PHE A 141 4.66 -9.79 -0.30
CA PHE A 141 4.73 -9.05 -1.57
C PHE A 141 5.96 -9.40 -2.40
N SER A 142 7.16 -9.40 -1.80
CA SER A 142 8.43 -9.51 -2.54
C SER A 142 8.72 -10.92 -3.08
N THR A 143 8.15 -11.96 -2.47
CA THR A 143 8.32 -13.35 -2.92
C THR A 143 7.17 -13.86 -3.79
N ASN A 144 6.17 -13.02 -4.07
CA ASN A 144 4.94 -13.43 -4.74
C ASN A 144 5.13 -13.61 -6.25
N ASP A 145 4.99 -14.83 -6.74
CA ASP A 145 5.19 -15.17 -8.16
C ASP A 145 4.14 -14.55 -9.09
N ARG A 146 2.89 -14.40 -8.64
CA ARG A 146 1.85 -13.77 -9.45
C ARG A 146 2.12 -12.27 -9.60
N LEU A 147 2.50 -11.62 -8.49
CA LEU A 147 2.87 -10.21 -8.50
C LEU A 147 4.14 -9.98 -9.34
N ARG A 148 5.12 -10.88 -9.27
CA ARG A 148 6.32 -10.83 -10.13
C ARG A 148 5.97 -10.79 -11.61
N LYS A 149 5.01 -11.61 -12.05
CA LYS A 149 4.56 -11.62 -13.46
C LYS A 149 3.91 -10.29 -13.84
N HIS A 150 3.10 -9.72 -12.94
CA HIS A 150 2.48 -8.43 -13.14
C HIS A 150 3.53 -7.31 -13.25
N VAL A 151 4.46 -7.23 -12.29
CA VAL A 151 5.53 -6.22 -12.28
C VAL A 151 6.43 -6.34 -13.52
N ASN A 152 6.79 -7.55 -13.91
CA ASN A 152 7.55 -7.77 -15.15
C ASN A 152 6.80 -7.28 -16.40
N PHE A 153 5.48 -7.41 -16.43
CA PHE A 153 4.68 -6.83 -17.51
C PHE A 153 4.72 -5.32 -17.49
N LEU A 154 4.60 -4.68 -16.33
CA LEU A 154 4.70 -3.22 -16.18
C LEU A 154 6.09 -2.70 -16.59
N LEU A 155 7.16 -3.37 -16.17
CA LEU A 155 8.53 -3.01 -16.55
C LEU A 155 8.77 -3.12 -18.07
N LYS A 156 8.19 -4.12 -18.72
CA LYS A 156 8.25 -4.26 -20.17
C LYS A 156 7.52 -3.13 -20.89
N LYS A 157 6.39 -2.65 -20.38
CA LYS A 157 5.71 -1.48 -20.95
C LYS A 157 6.62 -0.26 -20.95
N GLY A 158 7.31 0.04 -19.83
CA GLY A 158 8.24 1.17 -19.74
C GLY A 158 9.47 1.04 -20.63
N SER A 159 9.94 -0.19 -20.94
CA SER A 159 11.04 -0.40 -21.88
C SER A 159 10.61 -0.26 -23.34
N MET A 160 9.36 -0.57 -23.66
CA MET A 160 8.81 -0.33 -25.03
C MET A 160 8.80 1.16 -25.39
N TYR A 161 8.60 2.04 -24.41
CA TYR A 161 8.70 3.50 -24.62
C TYR A 161 10.06 3.94 -25.19
N LYS A 162 11.16 3.33 -24.73
CA LYS A 162 12.51 3.63 -25.24
C LYS A 162 12.76 3.16 -26.67
N VAL A 163 12.07 2.11 -27.12
CA VAL A 163 12.24 1.54 -28.46
C VAL A 163 11.54 2.39 -29.55
N PHE A 164 10.44 3.07 -29.19
CA PHE A 164 9.68 3.88 -30.12
C PHE A 164 10.13 5.35 -30.23
N ASN A 165 10.97 5.83 -29.31
CA ASN A 165 11.49 7.20 -29.24
C ASN A 165 13.02 7.28 -29.44
N GLY A 166 13.68 6.20 -29.87
CA GLY A 166 15.11 6.12 -30.17
C GLY A 166 15.41 6.40 -31.63
#